data_d7d2f5f8be633e012248425f7b38409c
#
_entry.id   d7d2f5f8be633e012248425f7b38409c
#
_cell.length_a   1.000
_cell.length_b   1.000
_cell.length_c   1.000
_cell.angle_alpha   90.00
_cell.angle_beta   90.00
_cell.angle_gamma   90.00
#
_symmetry.space_group_name_H-M   'P 1'
#
loop_
_entity.id
_entity.type
_entity.pdbx_description
1 polymer ?
#
loop_
_entity_poly.entity_id
_entity_poly.type
_entity_poly.pdbx_seq_one_letter_code
_entity_poly.pdbx_strand_id
1 'polypeptide(L)'
;AKTKDTREKVKEAREIRELCRKNGVIFIVNDNVDIALLVDADGVHIGQEDMHPDDVRKLIGDNKIIGLSTHSEKQGMEAYKNPNVDYIGVGPIFPTTTKDTTPVGLGYLEYAVKNLDLPFVAIGGIKAHNIDAIIAKGAQRVCLVSEIVGADSISDMARNLQEKFNK
;
A
#
# COMPACT_ATOMS: atom_id res chain seq x y z
N ALA A 1 11.68 -1.55 9.16
CA ALA A 1 11.24 -2.93 9.45
C ALA A 1 12.01 -4.01 8.66
N LYS A 2 12.55 -3.71 7.47
CA LYS A 2 13.30 -4.71 6.66
C LYS A 2 14.57 -5.27 7.34
N THR A 3 15.15 -4.53 8.28
CA THR A 3 16.39 -4.89 9.01
C THR A 3 16.14 -5.60 10.35
N LYS A 4 14.88 -5.70 10.79
CA LYS A 4 14.50 -6.32 12.06
C LYS A 4 14.39 -7.83 11.93
N ASP A 5 14.72 -8.54 12.99
CA ASP A 5 14.49 -9.98 13.03
C ASP A 5 12.97 -10.32 13.12
N THR A 6 12.64 -11.58 12.87
CA THR A 6 11.22 -12.01 12.81
C THR A 6 10.51 -11.85 14.16
N ARG A 7 11.20 -12.00 15.29
CA ARG A 7 10.59 -11.85 16.62
C ARG A 7 10.18 -10.41 16.89
N GLU A 8 11.05 -9.45 16.53
CA GLU A 8 10.76 -8.03 16.64
C GLU A 8 9.59 -7.63 15.72
N LYS A 9 9.59 -8.13 14.48
CA LYS A 9 8.47 -7.87 13.54
C LYS A 9 7.14 -8.36 14.09
N VAL A 10 7.09 -9.58 14.64
CA VAL A 10 5.88 -10.15 15.24
C VAL A 10 5.42 -9.34 16.45
N LYS A 11 6.35 -8.93 17.32
CA LYS A 11 6.01 -8.11 18.50
C LYS A 11 5.38 -6.79 18.07
N GLU A 12 6.03 -6.06 17.16
CA GLU A 12 5.51 -4.79 16.63
C GLU A 12 4.16 -4.97 15.92
N ALA A 13 4.04 -6.02 15.10
CA ALA A 13 2.79 -6.30 14.40
C ALA A 13 1.62 -6.51 15.37
N ARG A 14 1.83 -7.20 16.49
CA ARG A 14 0.80 -7.35 17.53
C ARG A 14 0.42 -6.03 18.18
N GLU A 15 1.39 -5.21 18.53
CA GLU A 15 1.15 -3.88 19.13
C GLU A 15 0.39 -2.97 18.17
N ILE A 16 0.79 -2.92 16.89
CA ILE A 16 0.11 -2.13 15.85
C ILE A 16 -1.30 -2.68 15.59
N ARG A 17 -1.47 -4.01 15.51
CA ARG A 17 -2.79 -4.64 15.34
C ARG A 17 -3.78 -4.20 16.41
N GLU A 18 -3.36 -4.21 17.68
CA GLU A 18 -4.21 -3.77 18.80
C GLU A 18 -4.58 -2.27 18.70
N LEU A 19 -3.63 -1.43 18.31
CA LEU A 19 -3.88 0.00 18.10
C LEU A 19 -4.87 0.22 16.95
N CYS A 20 -4.69 -0.45 15.82
CA CYS A 20 -5.56 -0.36 14.66
C CYS A 20 -6.98 -0.82 15.02
N ARG A 21 -7.12 -1.95 15.70
CA ARG A 21 -8.40 -2.49 16.13
C ARG A 21 -9.17 -1.52 17.06
N LYS A 22 -8.49 -0.92 18.03
CA LYS A 22 -9.08 0.06 18.96
C LYS A 22 -9.60 1.32 18.27
N ASN A 23 -8.98 1.67 17.14
CA ASN A 23 -9.30 2.89 16.40
C ASN A 23 -10.08 2.64 15.10
N GLY A 24 -10.51 1.41 14.82
CA GLY A 24 -11.25 1.07 13.60
C GLY A 24 -10.43 1.26 12.30
N VAL A 25 -9.10 1.07 12.38
CA VAL A 25 -8.17 1.22 11.24
C VAL A 25 -7.81 -0.15 10.70
N ILE A 26 -7.88 -0.32 9.37
CA ILE A 26 -7.46 -1.54 8.67
C ILE A 26 -5.94 -1.71 8.82
N PHE A 27 -5.52 -2.88 9.26
CA PHE A 27 -4.12 -3.26 9.42
C PHE A 27 -3.69 -4.27 8.36
N ILE A 28 -2.83 -3.86 7.46
CA ILE A 28 -2.25 -4.69 6.40
C ILE A 28 -0.77 -4.95 6.70
N VAL A 29 -0.38 -6.22 6.72
CA VAL A 29 1.04 -6.62 6.85
C VAL A 29 1.69 -6.66 5.47
N ASN A 30 2.88 -6.09 5.34
CA ASN A 30 3.61 -6.06 4.07
C ASN A 30 4.54 -7.28 3.95
N ASP A 31 4.52 -7.97 2.82
CA ASP A 31 5.33 -9.11 2.38
C ASP A 31 5.16 -10.41 3.22
N ASN A 32 4.94 -10.35 4.52
CA ASN A 32 5.00 -11.50 5.42
C ASN A 32 3.62 -12.11 5.69
N VAL A 33 3.21 -13.07 4.87
CA VAL A 33 1.91 -13.76 4.98
C VAL A 33 1.76 -14.52 6.30
N ASP A 34 2.83 -15.15 6.76
CA ASP A 34 2.91 -15.87 8.03
C ASP A 34 2.68 -14.95 9.25
N ILE A 35 3.27 -13.75 9.23
CA ILE A 35 3.04 -12.74 10.27
C ILE A 35 1.60 -12.23 10.20
N ALA A 36 1.07 -11.97 9.00
CA ALA A 36 -0.31 -11.52 8.84
C ALA A 36 -1.31 -12.49 9.47
N LEU A 37 -1.11 -13.80 9.24
CA LEU A 37 -1.90 -14.88 9.86
C LEU A 37 -1.74 -14.91 11.38
N LEU A 38 -0.48 -14.90 11.84
CA LEU A 38 -0.13 -15.03 13.26
C LEU A 38 -0.74 -13.92 14.15
N VAL A 39 -0.82 -12.68 13.61
CA VAL A 39 -1.34 -11.52 14.34
C VAL A 39 -2.81 -11.22 14.02
N ASP A 40 -3.45 -12.05 13.22
CA ASP A 40 -4.81 -11.84 12.72
C ASP A 40 -4.97 -10.45 12.07
N ALA A 41 -4.05 -10.07 11.19
CA ALA A 41 -4.16 -8.84 10.42
C ALA A 41 -5.40 -8.85 9.51
N ASP A 42 -5.87 -7.67 9.12
CA ASP A 42 -7.00 -7.57 8.19
C ASP A 42 -6.63 -8.00 6.77
N GLY A 43 -5.33 -8.01 6.45
CA GLY A 43 -4.85 -8.48 5.17
C GLY A 43 -3.32 -8.44 5.04
N VAL A 44 -2.86 -8.70 3.83
CA VAL A 44 -1.45 -8.68 3.44
C VAL A 44 -1.28 -7.91 2.13
N HIS A 45 -0.17 -7.20 1.98
CA HIS A 45 0.25 -6.59 0.72
C HIS A 45 1.52 -7.25 0.21
N ILE A 46 1.50 -7.73 -1.02
CA ILE A 46 2.59 -8.49 -1.65
C ILE A 46 3.13 -7.78 -2.89
N GLY A 47 4.38 -8.07 -3.23
CA GLY A 47 5.02 -7.63 -4.47
C GLY A 47 4.90 -8.65 -5.59
N GLN A 48 5.43 -8.29 -6.78
CA GLN A 48 5.38 -9.13 -7.99
C GLN A 48 6.26 -10.39 -7.90
N GLU A 49 7.27 -10.38 -7.03
CA GLU A 49 8.22 -11.48 -6.84
C GLU A 49 7.92 -12.29 -5.56
N ASP A 50 6.88 -11.90 -4.81
CA ASP A 50 6.43 -12.61 -3.63
C ASP A 50 5.52 -13.79 -4.02
N MET A 51 4.90 -14.43 -3.03
CA MET A 51 3.94 -15.50 -3.25
C MET A 51 2.77 -15.01 -4.12
N HIS A 52 2.37 -15.82 -5.13
CA HIS A 52 1.28 -15.46 -6.03
C HIS A 52 -0.05 -15.22 -5.27
N PRO A 53 -0.88 -14.24 -5.65
CA PRO A 53 -2.14 -13.94 -4.95
C PRO A 53 -3.05 -15.15 -4.75
N ASP A 54 -3.11 -16.08 -5.71
CA ASP A 54 -3.94 -17.28 -5.62
C ASP A 54 -3.47 -18.24 -4.51
N ASP A 55 -2.17 -18.31 -4.27
CA ASP A 55 -1.61 -19.14 -3.20
C ASP A 55 -1.73 -18.42 -1.84
N VAL A 56 -1.56 -17.10 -1.83
CA VAL A 56 -1.85 -16.29 -0.64
C VAL A 56 -3.31 -16.45 -0.22
N ARG A 57 -4.26 -16.41 -1.17
CA ARG A 57 -5.69 -16.59 -0.90
C ARG A 57 -6.02 -17.94 -0.25
N LYS A 58 -5.38 -19.02 -0.72
CA LYS A 58 -5.52 -20.35 -0.10
C LYS A 58 -5.04 -20.39 1.37
N LEU A 59 -4.04 -19.58 1.71
CA LEU A 59 -3.51 -19.52 3.06
C LEU A 59 -4.34 -18.65 4.00
N ILE A 60 -4.74 -17.44 3.55
CA ILE A 60 -5.39 -16.46 4.42
C ILE A 60 -6.92 -16.52 4.40
N GLY A 61 -7.50 -17.28 3.45
CA GLY A 61 -8.96 -17.42 3.29
C GLY A 61 -9.61 -16.21 2.63
N ASP A 62 -10.94 -16.29 2.44
CA ASP A 62 -11.70 -15.33 1.63
C ASP A 62 -12.02 -14.00 2.36
N ASN A 63 -11.86 -13.97 3.67
CA ASN A 63 -12.23 -12.81 4.51
C ASN A 63 -11.09 -11.81 4.73
N LYS A 64 -9.90 -12.09 4.22
CA LYS A 64 -8.72 -11.21 4.38
C LYS A 64 -8.41 -10.46 3.10
N ILE A 65 -7.89 -9.26 3.24
CA ILE A 65 -7.55 -8.38 2.13
C ILE A 65 -6.20 -8.77 1.52
N ILE A 66 -6.12 -8.89 0.19
CA ILE A 66 -4.87 -9.04 -0.55
C ILE A 66 -4.64 -7.81 -1.41
N GLY A 67 -3.55 -7.09 -1.11
CA GLY A 67 -3.03 -6.03 -1.96
C GLY A 67 -1.86 -6.52 -2.81
N LEU A 68 -1.75 -6.04 -4.05
CA LEU A 68 -0.65 -6.37 -4.96
C LEU A 68 0.03 -5.11 -5.50
N SER A 69 1.35 -5.01 -5.33
CA SER A 69 2.14 -3.95 -5.97
C SER A 69 2.12 -4.10 -7.49
N THR A 70 1.91 -3.01 -8.23
CA THR A 70 1.94 -2.99 -9.70
C THR A 70 2.76 -1.82 -10.21
N HIS A 71 3.52 -2.05 -11.29
CA HIS A 71 4.52 -1.12 -11.82
C HIS A 71 4.32 -0.83 -13.31
N SER A 72 3.23 -1.32 -13.92
CA SER A 72 2.91 -1.10 -15.33
C SER A 72 1.42 -1.33 -15.59
N GLU A 73 0.92 -0.80 -16.70
CA GLU A 73 -0.44 -1.02 -17.18
C GLU A 73 -0.77 -2.52 -17.33
N LYS A 74 0.21 -3.30 -17.83
CA LYS A 74 0.07 -4.75 -17.98
C LYS A 74 -0.17 -5.42 -16.62
N GLN A 75 0.68 -5.15 -15.63
CA GLN A 75 0.53 -5.71 -14.28
C GLN A 75 -0.77 -5.25 -13.61
N GLY A 76 -1.16 -3.98 -13.79
CA GLY A 76 -2.44 -3.47 -13.29
C GLY A 76 -3.63 -4.20 -13.89
N MET A 77 -3.62 -4.46 -15.20
CA MET A 77 -4.68 -5.19 -15.89
C MET A 77 -4.71 -6.68 -15.49
N GLU A 78 -3.55 -7.31 -15.30
CA GLU A 78 -3.46 -8.69 -14.81
C GLU A 78 -4.02 -8.81 -13.40
N ALA A 79 -3.67 -7.88 -12.50
CA ALA A 79 -4.20 -7.81 -11.15
C ALA A 79 -5.73 -7.57 -11.15
N TYR A 80 -6.24 -6.67 -11.99
CA TYR A 80 -7.67 -6.39 -12.13
C TYR A 80 -8.49 -7.62 -12.54
N LYS A 81 -7.91 -8.49 -13.37
CA LYS A 81 -8.55 -9.75 -13.81
C LYS A 81 -8.46 -10.87 -12.77
N ASN A 82 -7.63 -10.74 -11.76
CA ASN A 82 -7.47 -11.77 -10.73
C ASN A 82 -8.45 -11.55 -9.57
N PRO A 83 -9.44 -12.42 -9.37
CA PRO A 83 -10.46 -12.28 -8.33
C PRO A 83 -9.90 -12.39 -6.91
N ASN A 84 -8.65 -12.83 -6.74
CA ASN A 84 -7.98 -12.96 -5.45
C ASN A 84 -7.24 -11.69 -5.04
N VAL A 85 -7.25 -10.63 -5.87
CA VAL A 85 -6.65 -9.33 -5.56
C VAL A 85 -7.75 -8.34 -5.21
N ASP A 86 -7.72 -7.78 -4.01
CA ASP A 86 -8.73 -6.83 -3.52
C ASP A 86 -8.37 -5.38 -3.80
N TYR A 87 -7.07 -5.05 -3.90
CA TYR A 87 -6.58 -3.72 -4.29
C TYR A 87 -5.16 -3.79 -4.84
N ILE A 88 -4.74 -2.74 -5.52
CA ILE A 88 -3.39 -2.62 -6.05
C ILE A 88 -2.64 -1.39 -5.52
N GLY A 89 -1.32 -1.52 -5.41
CA GLY A 89 -0.40 -0.40 -5.29
C GLY A 89 0.05 0.07 -6.67
N VAL A 90 -0.21 1.32 -7.02
CA VAL A 90 0.21 1.93 -8.29
C VAL A 90 1.46 2.76 -8.05
N GLY A 91 2.61 2.29 -8.47
CA GLY A 91 3.85 3.01 -8.21
C GLY A 91 5.14 2.23 -8.53
N PRO A 92 6.31 2.86 -8.21
CA PRO A 92 6.46 4.19 -7.60
C PRO A 92 6.15 5.31 -8.58
N ILE A 93 5.33 6.28 -8.18
CA ILE A 93 4.95 7.40 -9.07
C ILE A 93 6.14 8.34 -9.30
N PHE A 94 6.87 8.67 -8.24
CA PHE A 94 8.06 9.52 -8.28
C PHE A 94 9.30 8.76 -7.80
N PRO A 95 10.51 9.28 -8.06
CA PRO A 95 11.75 8.71 -7.54
C PRO A 95 11.68 8.53 -6.02
N THR A 96 12.16 7.38 -5.53
CA THR A 96 12.14 7.03 -4.12
C THR A 96 13.43 6.32 -3.72
N THR A 97 13.85 6.50 -2.48
CA THR A 97 14.97 5.78 -1.88
C THR A 97 14.52 4.54 -1.08
N THR A 98 13.21 4.29 -0.97
CA THR A 98 12.66 3.19 -0.17
C THR A 98 12.80 1.83 -0.86
N LYS A 99 12.72 1.81 -2.19
CA LYS A 99 13.01 0.64 -3.04
C LYS A 99 13.80 1.11 -4.27
N ASP A 100 14.74 0.29 -4.73
CA ASP A 100 15.49 0.53 -5.97
C ASP A 100 14.61 0.12 -7.17
N THR A 101 13.74 1.03 -7.59
CA THR A 101 12.80 0.80 -8.68
C THR A 101 12.66 2.07 -9.53
N THR A 102 12.51 1.89 -10.84
CA THR A 102 12.27 2.99 -11.77
C THR A 102 10.87 3.59 -11.56
N PRO A 103 10.73 4.92 -11.45
CA PRO A 103 9.44 5.56 -11.36
C PRO A 103 8.57 5.28 -12.59
N VAL A 104 7.30 4.95 -12.36
CA VAL A 104 6.31 4.69 -13.43
C VAL A 104 5.63 5.98 -13.91
N GLY A 105 5.78 7.05 -13.15
CA GLY A 105 5.23 8.36 -13.47
C GLY A 105 3.70 8.46 -13.36
N LEU A 106 3.19 9.63 -13.72
CA LEU A 106 1.76 9.94 -13.69
C LEU A 106 0.97 9.23 -14.81
N GLY A 107 1.64 8.75 -15.88
CA GLY A 107 0.98 8.07 -16.99
C GLY A 107 0.30 6.78 -16.56
N TYR A 108 1.00 5.94 -15.78
CA TYR A 108 0.38 4.72 -15.25
C TYR A 108 -0.74 5.01 -14.24
N LEU A 109 -0.62 6.07 -13.44
CA LEU A 109 -1.71 6.50 -12.56
C LEU A 109 -2.95 6.90 -13.36
N GLU A 110 -2.79 7.68 -14.43
CA GLU A 110 -3.91 8.05 -15.32
C GLU A 110 -4.57 6.83 -15.97
N TYR A 111 -3.74 5.87 -16.38
CA TYR A 111 -4.24 4.60 -16.92
C TYR A 111 -5.08 3.85 -15.88
N ALA A 112 -4.58 3.71 -14.65
CA ALA A 112 -5.28 3.03 -13.57
C ALA A 112 -6.63 3.69 -13.26
N VAL A 113 -6.66 5.03 -13.15
CA VAL A 113 -7.91 5.79 -12.93
C VAL A 113 -8.94 5.54 -14.03
N LYS A 114 -8.51 5.44 -15.29
CA LYS A 114 -9.42 5.34 -16.44
C LYS A 114 -9.88 3.93 -16.75
N ASN A 115 -9.07 2.92 -16.46
CA ASN A 115 -9.25 1.57 -17.01
C ASN A 115 -9.42 0.47 -15.97
N LEU A 116 -9.12 0.74 -14.70
CA LEU A 116 -9.17 -0.29 -13.66
C LEU A 116 -10.28 0.03 -12.64
N ASP A 117 -11.34 -0.76 -12.67
CA ASP A 117 -12.40 -0.72 -11.64
C ASP A 117 -12.00 -1.60 -10.45
N LEU A 118 -10.81 -1.37 -9.93
CA LEU A 118 -10.25 -2.03 -8.76
C LEU A 118 -9.70 -0.95 -7.82
N PRO A 119 -9.98 -1.02 -6.51
CA PRO A 119 -9.39 -0.08 -5.57
C PRO A 119 -7.88 0.00 -5.73
N PHE A 120 -7.32 1.20 -5.74
CA PHE A 120 -5.88 1.37 -5.80
C PHE A 120 -5.38 2.45 -4.85
N VAL A 121 -4.10 2.36 -4.52
CA VAL A 121 -3.36 3.30 -3.70
C VAL A 121 -2.14 3.78 -4.49
N ALA A 122 -2.05 5.06 -4.79
CA ALA A 122 -0.85 5.63 -5.40
C ALA A 122 0.29 5.69 -4.38
N ILE A 123 1.47 5.21 -4.75
CA ILE A 123 2.61 5.07 -3.85
C ILE A 123 3.93 5.44 -4.54
N GLY A 124 4.94 5.75 -3.75
CA GLY A 124 6.33 5.94 -4.15
C GLY A 124 6.70 7.38 -4.44
N GLY A 125 7.61 7.93 -3.63
CA GLY A 125 8.14 9.28 -3.76
C GLY A 125 7.14 10.41 -3.56
N ILE A 126 5.95 10.10 -3.02
CA ILE A 126 4.90 11.09 -2.76
C ILE A 126 5.28 11.94 -1.55
N LYS A 127 5.17 13.26 -1.71
CA LYS A 127 5.55 14.28 -0.75
C LYS A 127 4.50 15.39 -0.72
N ALA A 128 4.51 16.21 0.34
CA ALA A 128 3.58 17.34 0.47
C ALA A 128 3.64 18.34 -0.72
N HIS A 129 4.80 18.47 -1.37
CA HIS A 129 5.00 19.38 -2.49
C HIS A 129 4.53 18.82 -3.86
N ASN A 130 4.32 17.50 -3.99
CA ASN A 130 3.95 16.87 -5.26
C ASN A 130 2.62 16.11 -5.23
N ILE A 131 1.99 15.95 -4.06
CA ILE A 131 0.72 15.22 -3.90
C ILE A 131 -0.43 15.83 -4.71
N ASP A 132 -0.44 17.15 -4.90
CA ASP A 132 -1.47 17.85 -5.66
C ASP A 132 -1.53 17.38 -7.13
N ALA A 133 -0.38 17.02 -7.71
CA ALA A 133 -0.32 16.44 -9.06
C ALA A 133 -1.01 15.08 -9.15
N ILE A 134 -0.96 14.28 -8.07
CA ILE A 134 -1.59 12.95 -7.99
C ILE A 134 -3.11 13.11 -7.83
N ILE A 135 -3.54 14.04 -6.97
CA ILE A 135 -4.96 14.36 -6.77
C ILE A 135 -5.58 14.87 -8.07
N ALA A 136 -4.88 15.77 -8.78
CA ALA A 136 -5.33 16.29 -10.07
C ALA A 136 -5.49 15.20 -11.15
N LYS A 137 -4.81 14.06 -11.02
CA LYS A 137 -4.97 12.88 -11.88
C LYS A 137 -6.07 11.92 -11.44
N GLY A 138 -6.80 12.23 -10.37
CA GLY A 138 -7.95 11.47 -9.92
C GLY A 138 -7.65 10.39 -8.88
N ALA A 139 -6.44 10.36 -8.30
CA ALA A 139 -6.15 9.45 -7.19
C ALA A 139 -6.95 9.84 -5.95
N GLN A 140 -7.64 8.87 -5.37
CA GLN A 140 -8.45 9.04 -4.16
C GLN A 140 -7.73 8.52 -2.90
N ARG A 141 -6.67 7.75 -3.06
CA ARG A 141 -5.91 7.13 -1.98
C ARG A 141 -4.43 7.18 -2.28
N VAL A 142 -3.64 7.51 -1.27
CA VAL A 142 -2.17 7.56 -1.37
C VAL A 142 -1.53 6.83 -0.19
N CYS A 143 -0.34 6.30 -0.42
CA CYS A 143 0.53 5.77 0.60
C CYS A 143 1.82 6.59 0.66
N LEU A 144 2.11 7.11 1.85
CA LEU A 144 3.32 7.86 2.14
C LEU A 144 4.07 7.18 3.29
N VAL A 145 5.39 7.04 3.15
CA VAL A 145 6.24 6.45 4.19
C VAL A 145 7.16 7.52 4.76
N SER A 146 8.20 7.91 4.04
CA SER A 146 9.24 8.81 4.54
C SER A 146 8.74 10.21 4.86
N GLU A 147 7.70 10.69 4.19
CA GLU A 147 7.11 12.00 4.45
C GLU A 147 6.43 12.09 5.82
N ILE A 148 5.76 11.01 6.22
CA ILE A 148 5.06 10.96 7.50
C ILE A 148 6.02 10.55 8.62
N VAL A 149 6.79 9.46 8.41
CA VAL A 149 7.67 8.89 9.45
C VAL A 149 8.84 9.81 9.78
N GLY A 150 9.30 10.61 8.82
CA GLY A 150 10.40 11.59 9.01
C GLY A 150 9.96 12.99 9.43
N ALA A 151 8.67 13.22 9.65
CA ALA A 151 8.18 14.55 10.04
C ALA A 151 8.41 14.82 11.53
N ASP A 152 8.68 16.08 11.88
CA ASP A 152 8.81 16.53 13.27
C ASP A 152 7.53 16.29 14.09
N SER A 153 6.37 16.47 13.45
CA SER A 153 5.05 16.11 13.99
C SER A 153 4.31 15.22 13.01
N ILE A 154 4.26 13.93 13.30
CA ILE A 154 3.55 12.90 12.49
C ILE A 154 2.07 13.26 12.38
N SER A 155 1.45 13.66 13.47
CA SER A 155 0.01 13.98 13.53
C SER A 155 -0.34 15.20 12.67
N ASP A 156 0.49 16.25 12.70
CA ASP A 156 0.23 17.45 11.91
C ASP A 156 0.49 17.20 10.43
N MET A 157 1.54 16.46 10.10
CA MET A 157 1.80 16.06 8.72
C MET A 157 0.66 15.22 8.14
N ALA A 158 0.18 14.22 8.88
CA ALA A 158 -0.93 13.39 8.45
C ALA A 158 -2.21 14.22 8.24
N ARG A 159 -2.52 15.15 9.15
CA ARG A 159 -3.68 16.05 9.03
C ARG A 159 -3.56 16.95 7.79
N ASN A 160 -2.42 17.62 7.62
CA ASN A 160 -2.17 18.50 6.48
C ASN A 160 -2.30 17.78 5.13
N LEU A 161 -1.81 16.53 5.05
CA LEU A 161 -1.96 15.72 3.85
C LEU A 161 -3.42 15.30 3.61
N GLN A 162 -4.15 14.95 4.68
CA GLN A 162 -5.55 14.55 4.58
C GLN A 162 -6.45 15.72 4.13
N GLU A 163 -6.19 16.94 4.57
CA GLU A 163 -6.91 18.15 4.17
C GLU A 163 -6.82 18.42 2.66
N LYS A 164 -5.75 17.96 1.99
CA LYS A 164 -5.61 18.09 0.54
C LYS A 164 -6.59 17.21 -0.26
N PHE A 165 -7.08 16.10 0.33
CA PHE A 165 -8.09 15.23 -0.29
C PHE A 165 -9.53 15.69 -0.03
N ASN A 166 -9.74 16.60 0.91
CA ASN A 166 -11.06 17.10 1.28
C ASN A 166 -11.45 18.39 0.54
N LYS A 167 -10.60 18.86 -0.38
CA LYS A 167 -10.84 20.02 -1.24
C LYS A 167 -11.42 19.57 -2.57
#